data_4950bf8b81779a7f92b68e6b532cc9d4
#
_entry.id   4950bf8b81779a7f92b68e6b532cc9d4
#
_cell.length_a   1.000
_cell.length_b   1.000
_cell.length_c   1.000
_cell.angle_alpha   90.00
_cell.angle_beta   90.00
_cell.angle_gamma   90.00
#
_symmetry.space_group_name_H-M   'P 1'
#
loop_
_entity.id
_entity.type
_entity.pdbx_description
1 polymer ?
#
loop_
_entity_poly.entity_id
_entity_poly.type
_entity_poly.pdbx_seq_one_letter_code
_entity_poly.pdbx_strand_id
1 'polypeptide(L)'
;MYKLLLISDAAPVRDAFGELSWELMGFRKPKMVSTAAEALAELSSHHYDAVSIACVKGEDAEEMHKLMQAYPDRPLLEPSDNAEVLRASAVEMRKLLNRINADMSNMAFTPGEQLMVCRHEFFRTLMDRRVPDETAIRRMLRLLRSKMEPDKPCVVAELSMPEDSDFLKGRWHYGTERLELALRNIFGVEVEGLRILSCVLPGERIVLLGCPMLFHEAPAEGEAMVSLITNHVNDCIDHVDEFLGLDLSIASIRVLPALTALAMDA
;
A
#
# COMPACT_ATOMS: atom_id res chain seq x y z
N MET A 1 -18.58 -6.03 -15.31
CA MET A 1 -19.07 -5.91 -13.91
C MET A 1 -18.21 -6.80 -13.03
N TYR A 2 -17.64 -6.23 -11.99
CA TYR A 2 -16.73 -6.90 -11.07
C TYR A 2 -17.47 -7.79 -10.09
N LYS A 3 -16.81 -8.84 -9.60
CA LYS A 3 -17.30 -9.75 -8.59
C LYS A 3 -16.66 -9.42 -7.24
N LEU A 4 -17.49 -9.24 -6.22
CA LEU A 4 -17.06 -8.94 -4.85
C LEU A 4 -17.54 -10.06 -3.90
N LEU A 5 -16.63 -10.50 -3.02
CA LEU A 5 -16.94 -11.42 -1.93
C LEU A 5 -16.90 -10.64 -0.60
N LEU A 6 -18.00 -10.66 0.15
CA LEU A 6 -18.04 -10.22 1.55
C LEU A 6 -17.89 -11.43 2.46
N ILE A 7 -16.96 -11.35 3.39
CA ILE A 7 -16.75 -12.32 4.46
C ILE A 7 -17.06 -11.60 5.78
N SER A 8 -18.21 -11.85 6.34
CA SER A 8 -18.65 -11.17 7.57
C SER A 8 -19.74 -11.97 8.28
N ASP A 9 -19.62 -12.08 9.60
CA ASP A 9 -20.65 -12.55 10.52
C ASP A 9 -21.44 -11.39 11.17
N ALA A 10 -21.01 -10.13 10.92
CA ALA A 10 -21.64 -8.94 11.47
C ALA A 10 -22.90 -8.55 10.67
N ALA A 11 -24.08 -8.69 11.30
CA ALA A 11 -25.37 -8.35 10.68
C ALA A 11 -25.42 -6.91 10.13
N PRO A 12 -24.99 -5.85 10.87
CA PRO A 12 -25.04 -4.48 10.36
C PRO A 12 -24.25 -4.27 9.06
N VAL A 13 -23.08 -4.92 8.93
CA VAL A 13 -22.26 -4.85 7.71
C VAL A 13 -22.96 -5.57 6.56
N ARG A 14 -23.54 -6.76 6.81
CA ARG A 14 -24.28 -7.52 5.80
C ARG A 14 -25.52 -6.77 5.31
N ASP A 15 -26.22 -6.10 6.21
CA ASP A 15 -27.39 -5.29 5.88
C ASP A 15 -26.99 -4.10 4.99
N ALA A 16 -25.94 -3.35 5.35
CA ALA A 16 -25.41 -2.26 4.53
C ALA A 16 -25.01 -2.73 3.13
N PHE A 17 -24.38 -3.91 3.01
CA PHE A 17 -24.07 -4.52 1.72
C PHE A 17 -25.33 -4.92 0.94
N GLY A 18 -26.39 -5.36 1.64
CA GLY A 18 -27.67 -5.73 1.05
C GLY A 18 -28.48 -4.54 0.50
N GLU A 19 -28.33 -3.36 1.11
CA GLU A 19 -29.06 -2.14 0.76
C GLU A 19 -28.54 -1.43 -0.49
N LEU A 20 -27.26 -1.66 -0.83
CA LEU A 20 -26.63 -0.95 -1.94
C LEU A 20 -27.00 -1.53 -3.31
N SER A 21 -27.24 -0.64 -4.26
CA SER A 21 -27.40 -0.98 -5.68
C SER A 21 -26.02 -1.15 -6.36
N TRP A 22 -25.41 -2.31 -6.14
CA TRP A 22 -24.05 -2.63 -6.61
C TRP A 22 -23.86 -2.52 -8.12
N GLU A 23 -24.93 -2.83 -8.89
CA GLU A 23 -24.91 -2.74 -10.35
C GLU A 23 -24.65 -1.31 -10.84
N LEU A 24 -25.20 -0.30 -10.17
CA LEU A 24 -24.96 1.11 -10.49
C LEU A 24 -23.50 1.53 -10.25
N MET A 25 -22.81 0.82 -9.37
CA MET A 25 -21.40 1.02 -9.08
C MET A 25 -20.46 0.14 -9.91
N GLY A 26 -21.01 -0.69 -10.83
CA GLY A 26 -20.22 -1.53 -11.72
C GLY A 26 -19.83 -2.89 -11.13
N PHE A 27 -20.43 -3.30 -10.03
CA PHE A 27 -20.25 -4.62 -9.42
C PHE A 27 -21.48 -5.49 -9.67
N ARG A 28 -21.30 -6.80 -9.65
CA ARG A 28 -22.42 -7.73 -9.46
C ARG A 28 -22.83 -7.69 -8.00
N LYS A 29 -24.04 -8.13 -7.68
CA LYS A 29 -24.49 -8.31 -6.29
C LYS A 29 -23.44 -9.15 -5.55
N PRO A 30 -22.85 -8.64 -4.44
CA PRO A 30 -21.82 -9.35 -3.71
C PRO A 30 -22.28 -10.72 -3.20
N LYS A 31 -21.41 -11.71 -3.30
CA LYS A 31 -21.59 -12.97 -2.58
C LYS A 31 -21.21 -12.70 -1.13
N MET A 32 -22.03 -13.16 -0.20
CA MET A 32 -21.80 -13.00 1.23
C MET A 32 -21.63 -14.37 1.88
N VAL A 33 -20.57 -14.55 2.64
CA VAL A 33 -20.28 -15.72 3.46
C VAL A 33 -20.00 -15.29 4.89
N SER A 34 -20.15 -16.21 5.84
CA SER A 34 -20.07 -15.89 7.27
C SER A 34 -18.81 -16.40 7.94
N THR A 35 -18.13 -17.37 7.34
CA THR A 35 -16.95 -18.04 7.92
C THR A 35 -15.78 -18.08 6.98
N ALA A 36 -14.56 -18.26 7.52
CA ALA A 36 -13.35 -18.44 6.76
C ALA A 36 -13.39 -19.71 5.88
N ALA A 37 -13.98 -20.78 6.37
CA ALA A 37 -14.14 -22.03 5.63
C ALA A 37 -15.04 -21.86 4.38
N GLU A 38 -16.18 -21.17 4.52
CA GLU A 38 -17.03 -20.82 3.38
C GLU A 38 -16.31 -19.93 2.38
N ALA A 39 -15.53 -18.94 2.88
CA ALA A 39 -14.75 -18.05 2.05
C ALA A 39 -13.68 -18.80 1.25
N LEU A 40 -12.98 -19.74 1.88
CA LEU A 40 -11.99 -20.58 1.22
C LEU A 40 -12.62 -21.44 0.10
N ALA A 41 -13.78 -22.05 0.37
CA ALA A 41 -14.51 -22.84 -0.61
C ALA A 41 -14.94 -21.98 -1.81
N GLU A 42 -15.47 -20.78 -1.57
CA GLU A 42 -15.85 -19.84 -2.63
C GLU A 42 -14.64 -19.37 -3.44
N LEU A 43 -13.53 -18.98 -2.79
CA LEU A 43 -12.32 -18.50 -3.46
C LEU A 43 -11.60 -19.60 -4.24
N SER A 44 -11.74 -20.87 -3.82
CA SER A 44 -11.19 -22.02 -4.55
C SER A 44 -11.97 -22.36 -5.82
N SER A 45 -13.28 -22.11 -5.81
CA SER A 45 -14.21 -22.51 -6.87
C SER A 45 -14.52 -21.36 -7.84
N HIS A 46 -14.39 -20.11 -7.40
CA HIS A 46 -14.81 -18.94 -8.14
C HIS A 46 -13.77 -17.83 -8.11
N HIS A 47 -13.70 -17.09 -9.21
CA HIS A 47 -12.90 -15.87 -9.28
C HIS A 47 -13.68 -14.66 -8.74
N TYR A 48 -13.05 -13.92 -7.82
CA TYR A 48 -13.52 -12.62 -7.32
C TYR A 48 -12.47 -11.55 -7.59
N ASP A 49 -12.92 -10.38 -8.02
CA ASP A 49 -12.04 -9.24 -8.36
C ASP A 49 -11.59 -8.48 -7.10
N ALA A 50 -12.42 -8.50 -6.06
CA ALA A 50 -12.12 -7.89 -4.77
C ALA A 50 -12.77 -8.69 -3.62
N VAL A 51 -12.26 -8.50 -2.41
CA VAL A 51 -12.78 -9.12 -1.19
C VAL A 51 -13.01 -8.04 -0.13
N SER A 52 -14.04 -8.20 0.70
CA SER A 52 -14.28 -7.39 1.90
C SER A 52 -14.36 -8.30 3.12
N ILE A 53 -13.72 -7.93 4.22
CA ILE A 53 -13.60 -8.77 5.41
C ILE A 53 -13.98 -7.97 6.65
N ALA A 54 -14.98 -8.44 7.37
CA ALA A 54 -15.44 -7.90 8.64
C ALA A 54 -15.80 -9.01 9.62
N CYS A 55 -14.85 -9.89 9.94
CA CYS A 55 -15.02 -10.93 10.92
C CYS A 55 -14.70 -10.42 12.33
N VAL A 56 -15.56 -10.69 13.27
CA VAL A 56 -15.54 -10.10 14.63
C VAL A 56 -15.02 -11.10 15.69
N LYS A 57 -14.91 -12.38 15.41
CA LYS A 57 -14.57 -13.40 16.43
C LYS A 57 -13.20 -14.07 16.23
N GLY A 58 -12.48 -14.19 17.34
CA GLY A 58 -11.04 -14.46 17.47
C GLY A 58 -10.41 -15.66 16.73
N GLU A 59 -11.06 -16.81 16.62
CA GLU A 59 -10.52 -17.98 15.90
C GLU A 59 -10.56 -17.77 14.39
N ASP A 60 -11.58 -17.11 13.87
CA ASP A 60 -11.73 -16.79 12.46
C ASP A 60 -10.69 -15.78 11.99
N ALA A 61 -10.13 -14.92 12.87
CA ALA A 61 -9.16 -13.90 12.49
C ALA A 61 -7.82 -14.52 12.03
N GLU A 62 -7.37 -15.60 12.67
CA GLU A 62 -6.14 -16.29 12.29
C GLU A 62 -6.31 -17.07 10.97
N GLU A 63 -7.45 -17.74 10.81
CA GLU A 63 -7.80 -18.44 9.57
C GLU A 63 -7.96 -17.45 8.41
N MET A 64 -8.56 -16.27 8.68
CA MET A 64 -8.68 -15.20 7.70
C MET A 64 -7.31 -14.64 7.30
N HIS A 65 -6.38 -14.50 8.24
CA HIS A 65 -5.03 -14.08 7.92
C HIS A 65 -4.32 -15.08 6.98
N LYS A 66 -4.44 -16.38 7.27
CA LYS A 66 -3.92 -17.45 6.41
C LYS A 66 -4.58 -17.44 5.02
N LEU A 67 -5.89 -17.26 4.99
CA LEU A 67 -6.65 -17.15 3.75
C LEU A 67 -6.17 -15.98 2.89
N MET A 68 -5.99 -14.82 3.51
CA MET A 68 -5.54 -13.62 2.79
C MET A 68 -4.07 -13.69 2.33
N GLN A 69 -3.24 -14.47 3.02
CA GLN A 69 -1.88 -14.79 2.55
C GLN A 69 -1.89 -15.64 1.28
N ALA A 70 -2.85 -16.57 1.17
CA ALA A 70 -3.02 -17.41 -0.02
C ALA A 70 -3.48 -16.62 -1.27
N TYR A 71 -4.08 -15.44 -1.08
CA TYR A 71 -4.56 -14.57 -2.16
C TYR A 71 -3.98 -13.14 -2.06
N PRO A 72 -2.66 -12.96 -2.18
CA PRO A 72 -1.99 -11.68 -1.95
C PRO A 72 -2.36 -10.59 -2.95
N ASP A 73 -2.84 -10.97 -4.13
CA ASP A 73 -3.03 -10.07 -5.28
C ASP A 73 -4.44 -9.47 -5.36
N ARG A 74 -5.31 -9.76 -4.40
CA ARG A 74 -6.69 -9.28 -4.43
C ARG A 74 -6.87 -8.02 -3.60
N PRO A 75 -7.40 -6.93 -4.19
CA PRO A 75 -7.75 -5.72 -3.46
C PRO A 75 -8.79 -5.99 -2.36
N LEU A 76 -8.65 -5.29 -1.24
CA LEU A 76 -9.59 -5.36 -0.11
C LEU A 76 -10.48 -4.13 -0.08
N LEU A 77 -11.79 -4.34 -0.22
CA LEU A 77 -12.79 -3.31 0.03
C LEU A 77 -12.99 -3.16 1.54
N GLU A 78 -12.88 -1.92 2.03
CA GLU A 78 -13.15 -1.63 3.44
C GLU A 78 -14.62 -1.91 3.77
N PRO A 79 -14.91 -2.80 4.74
CA PRO A 79 -16.27 -3.05 5.18
C PRO A 79 -16.78 -1.87 6.01
N SER A 80 -18.08 -1.58 5.92
CA SER A 80 -18.74 -0.57 6.73
C SER A 80 -20.18 -0.97 6.97
N ASP A 81 -20.71 -0.64 8.14
CA ASP A 81 -22.12 -0.68 8.47
C ASP A 81 -22.88 0.58 8.00
N ASN A 82 -22.14 1.59 7.53
CA ASN A 82 -22.69 2.80 6.95
C ASN A 82 -22.71 2.70 5.41
N ALA A 83 -23.91 2.73 4.82
CA ALA A 83 -24.12 2.59 3.37
C ALA A 83 -23.44 3.71 2.54
N GLU A 84 -23.32 4.94 3.06
CA GLU A 84 -22.67 6.04 2.34
C GLU A 84 -21.15 5.84 2.30
N VAL A 85 -20.54 5.47 3.43
CA VAL A 85 -19.10 5.14 3.51
C VAL A 85 -18.79 3.97 2.61
N LEU A 86 -19.60 2.92 2.67
CA LEU A 86 -19.44 1.73 1.82
C LEU A 86 -19.57 2.07 0.33
N ARG A 87 -20.51 2.95 -0.04
CA ARG A 87 -20.66 3.43 -1.42
C ARG A 87 -19.42 4.17 -1.91
N ALA A 88 -18.87 5.08 -1.09
CA ALA A 88 -17.65 5.81 -1.44
C ALA A 88 -16.47 4.87 -1.66
N SER A 89 -16.28 3.90 -0.75
CA SER A 89 -15.23 2.88 -0.85
C SER A 89 -15.41 1.99 -2.09
N ALA A 90 -16.64 1.61 -2.43
CA ALA A 90 -16.94 0.82 -3.63
C ALA A 90 -16.63 1.59 -4.94
N VAL A 91 -16.92 2.90 -4.99
CA VAL A 91 -16.57 3.74 -6.14
C VAL A 91 -15.05 3.81 -6.33
N GLU A 92 -14.29 3.94 -5.25
CA GLU A 92 -12.82 3.94 -5.33
C GLU A 92 -12.27 2.58 -5.72
N MET A 93 -12.81 1.51 -5.15
CA MET A 93 -12.46 0.14 -5.55
C MET A 93 -12.68 -0.06 -7.05
N ARG A 94 -13.82 0.41 -7.58
CA ARG A 94 -14.07 0.36 -9.03
C ARG A 94 -13.02 1.11 -9.85
N LYS A 95 -12.60 2.30 -9.40
CA LYS A 95 -11.54 3.06 -10.08
C LYS A 95 -10.22 2.27 -10.11
N LEU A 96 -9.85 1.65 -8.97
CA LEU A 96 -8.69 0.79 -8.87
C LEU A 96 -8.78 -0.40 -9.83
N LEU A 97 -9.90 -1.15 -9.80
CA LEU A 97 -10.10 -2.31 -10.67
C LEU A 97 -10.14 -1.94 -12.16
N ASN A 98 -10.71 -0.77 -12.50
CA ASN A 98 -10.66 -0.26 -13.88
C ASN A 98 -9.22 0.03 -14.31
N ARG A 99 -8.39 0.63 -13.45
CA ARG A 99 -6.97 0.87 -13.72
C ARG A 99 -6.23 -0.45 -13.93
N ILE A 100 -6.40 -1.40 -13.00
CA ILE A 100 -5.82 -2.73 -13.09
C ILE A 100 -6.18 -3.40 -14.43
N ASN A 101 -7.44 -3.33 -14.86
CA ASN A 101 -7.88 -3.97 -16.11
C ASN A 101 -7.55 -3.17 -17.40
N ALA A 102 -7.44 -1.84 -17.33
CA ALA A 102 -7.03 -1.02 -18.48
C ALA A 102 -5.57 -1.29 -18.84
N ASP A 103 -4.71 -1.46 -17.84
CA ASP A 103 -3.30 -1.79 -18.05
C ASP A 103 -3.12 -3.22 -18.56
N MET A 104 -4.06 -4.14 -18.27
CA MET A 104 -4.08 -5.51 -18.82
C MET A 104 -4.21 -5.58 -20.35
N SER A 105 -4.83 -4.59 -20.98
CA SER A 105 -4.99 -4.58 -22.45
C SER A 105 -3.73 -4.14 -23.18
N ASN A 106 -2.76 -3.53 -22.49
CA ASN A 106 -1.57 -2.94 -23.11
C ASN A 106 -0.22 -3.50 -22.61
N MET A 107 -0.18 -4.25 -21.51
CA MET A 107 1.06 -4.80 -20.94
C MET A 107 0.83 -6.15 -20.24
N ALA A 108 1.79 -7.05 -20.35
CA ALA A 108 1.77 -8.40 -19.75
C ALA A 108 2.10 -8.37 -18.23
N PHE A 109 1.49 -7.47 -17.45
CA PHE A 109 1.65 -7.45 -15.99
C PHE A 109 0.65 -8.39 -15.31
N THR A 110 1.12 -9.13 -14.33
CA THR A 110 0.27 -9.90 -13.43
C THR A 110 -0.55 -8.98 -12.51
N PRO A 111 -1.72 -9.41 -11.99
CA PRO A 111 -2.48 -8.62 -11.02
C PRO A 111 -1.67 -8.14 -9.81
N GLY A 112 -0.69 -8.92 -9.35
CA GLY A 112 0.21 -8.55 -8.26
C GLY A 112 1.15 -7.41 -8.61
N GLU A 113 1.71 -7.42 -9.82
CA GLU A 113 2.55 -6.33 -10.31
C GLU A 113 1.76 -5.04 -10.47
N GLN A 114 0.52 -5.14 -10.92
CA GLN A 114 -0.36 -3.97 -11.04
C GLN A 114 -0.73 -3.38 -9.69
N LEU A 115 -1.04 -4.22 -8.70
CA LEU A 115 -1.27 -3.76 -7.34
C LEU A 115 -0.02 -3.09 -6.76
N MET A 116 1.17 -3.60 -7.11
CA MET A 116 2.43 -2.98 -6.74
C MET A 116 2.59 -1.59 -7.36
N VAL A 117 2.27 -1.41 -8.65
CA VAL A 117 2.28 -0.09 -9.32
C VAL A 117 1.32 0.87 -8.62
N CYS A 118 0.09 0.43 -8.32
CA CYS A 118 -0.88 1.26 -7.60
C CYS A 118 -0.41 1.65 -6.19
N ARG A 119 0.31 0.75 -5.49
CA ARG A 119 0.93 1.06 -4.19
C ARG A 119 1.99 2.14 -4.33
N HIS A 120 2.89 2.00 -5.30
CA HIS A 120 3.95 2.99 -5.56
C HIS A 120 3.36 4.37 -5.86
N GLU A 121 2.37 4.45 -6.74
CA GLU A 121 1.70 5.70 -7.09
C GLU A 121 1.02 6.35 -5.88
N PHE A 122 0.36 5.54 -5.05
CA PHE A 122 -0.24 6.03 -3.82
C PHE A 122 0.83 6.59 -2.86
N PHE A 123 1.94 5.87 -2.65
CA PHE A 123 3.00 6.35 -1.75
C PHE A 123 3.70 7.60 -2.29
N ARG A 124 3.91 7.69 -3.59
CA ARG A 124 4.40 8.91 -4.22
C ARG A 124 3.45 10.09 -3.95
N THR A 125 2.16 9.88 -4.13
CA THR A 125 1.12 10.88 -3.84
C THR A 125 1.09 11.28 -2.36
N LEU A 126 1.26 10.31 -1.47
CA LEU A 126 1.31 10.52 -0.02
C LEU A 126 2.55 11.33 0.39
N MET A 127 3.73 10.94 -0.10
CA MET A 127 4.98 11.65 0.19
C MET A 127 5.01 13.08 -0.38
N ASP A 128 4.30 13.32 -1.47
CA ASP A 128 4.10 14.64 -2.06
C ASP A 128 2.96 15.45 -1.39
N ARG A 129 2.43 14.94 -0.28
CA ARG A 129 1.35 15.56 0.52
C ARG A 129 0.11 15.93 -0.31
N ARG A 130 -0.31 15.07 -1.23
CA ARG A 130 -1.49 15.26 -2.06
C ARG A 130 -2.70 14.41 -1.66
N VAL A 131 -2.61 13.67 -0.56
CA VAL A 131 -3.73 12.93 0.01
C VAL A 131 -4.53 13.84 0.94
N PRO A 132 -5.85 13.99 0.76
CA PRO A 132 -6.62 15.06 1.38
C PRO A 132 -6.70 14.96 2.92
N ASP A 133 -6.91 13.78 3.46
CA ASP A 133 -7.14 13.60 4.89
C ASP A 133 -6.63 12.23 5.39
N GLU A 134 -6.55 12.09 6.71
CA GLU A 134 -6.10 10.85 7.36
C GLU A 134 -6.97 9.64 7.04
N THR A 135 -8.28 9.84 6.91
CA THR A 135 -9.23 8.76 6.61
C THR A 135 -8.96 8.20 5.22
N ALA A 136 -8.65 9.07 4.25
CA ALA A 136 -8.24 8.66 2.92
C ALA A 136 -6.95 7.84 2.95
N ILE A 137 -5.96 8.21 3.77
CA ILE A 137 -4.72 7.45 3.94
C ILE A 137 -5.03 6.04 4.47
N ARG A 138 -5.76 5.93 5.59
CA ARG A 138 -6.12 4.63 6.19
C ARG A 138 -6.88 3.76 5.21
N ARG A 139 -7.85 4.33 4.49
CA ARG A 139 -8.64 3.62 3.48
C ARG A 139 -7.78 3.11 2.34
N MET A 140 -6.88 3.93 1.80
CA MET A 140 -6.00 3.53 0.70
C MET A 140 -4.99 2.46 1.11
N LEU A 141 -4.43 2.54 2.32
CA LEU A 141 -3.53 1.51 2.84
C LEU A 141 -4.21 0.13 2.91
N ARG A 142 -5.47 0.09 3.38
CA ARG A 142 -6.27 -1.14 3.42
C ARG A 142 -6.60 -1.64 2.02
N LEU A 143 -7.14 -0.77 1.16
CA LEU A 143 -7.49 -1.08 -0.23
C LEU A 143 -6.30 -1.70 -0.98
N LEU A 144 -5.12 -1.12 -0.82
CA LEU A 144 -3.90 -1.55 -1.46
C LEU A 144 -3.18 -2.67 -0.71
N ARG A 145 -3.70 -3.15 0.43
CA ARG A 145 -3.10 -4.21 1.26
C ARG A 145 -1.64 -3.90 1.65
N SER A 146 -1.43 -2.69 2.10
CA SER A 146 -0.07 -2.18 2.33
C SER A 146 0.63 -2.79 3.55
N LYS A 147 -0.04 -3.51 4.43
CA LYS A 147 0.53 -4.08 5.68
C LYS A 147 1.27 -3.07 6.58
N MET A 148 1.07 -1.78 6.40
CA MET A 148 1.71 -0.73 7.20
C MET A 148 0.74 -0.25 8.30
N GLU A 149 1.31 0.12 9.45
CA GLU A 149 0.56 0.69 10.58
C GLU A 149 0.40 2.21 10.38
N PRO A 150 -0.80 2.70 10.02
CA PRO A 150 -0.98 4.10 9.68
C PRO A 150 -0.84 5.06 10.86
N ASP A 151 -1.08 4.56 12.08
CA ASP A 151 -1.21 5.36 13.30
C ASP A 151 0.02 5.25 14.22
N LYS A 152 1.06 4.53 13.80
CA LYS A 152 2.32 4.43 14.52
C LYS A 152 3.37 5.39 13.97
N PRO A 153 4.34 5.80 14.80
CA PRO A 153 5.46 6.60 14.35
C PRO A 153 6.16 5.97 13.14
N CYS A 154 6.58 6.79 12.20
CA CYS A 154 7.35 6.37 11.05
C CYS A 154 8.50 7.35 10.79
N VAL A 155 9.50 6.92 10.02
CA VAL A 155 10.69 7.72 9.70
C VAL A 155 10.68 8.07 8.21
N VAL A 156 10.96 9.32 7.92
CA VAL A 156 11.18 9.81 6.56
C VAL A 156 12.63 10.28 6.45
N ALA A 157 13.40 9.67 5.56
CA ALA A 157 14.72 10.11 5.19
C ALA A 157 14.68 10.75 3.80
N GLU A 158 15.20 11.97 3.67
CA GLU A 158 15.44 12.62 2.39
C GLU A 158 16.90 12.42 2.02
N LEU A 159 17.13 11.92 0.80
CA LEU A 159 18.45 11.71 0.25
C LEU A 159 18.74 12.79 -0.78
N SER A 160 19.95 13.32 -0.76
CA SER A 160 20.44 14.31 -1.70
C SER A 160 21.51 13.74 -2.62
N MET A 161 21.52 14.22 -3.84
CA MET A 161 22.64 14.11 -4.78
C MET A 161 23.53 15.34 -4.64
N PRO A 162 24.81 15.28 -5.05
CA PRO A 162 25.66 16.47 -5.19
C PRO A 162 24.99 17.54 -6.05
N GLU A 163 25.23 18.83 -5.71
CA GLU A 163 24.58 19.96 -6.41
C GLU A 163 24.88 20.00 -7.92
N ASP A 164 26.02 19.49 -8.32
CA ASP A 164 26.48 19.39 -9.71
C ASP A 164 26.11 18.07 -10.40
N SER A 165 25.32 17.23 -9.73
CA SER A 165 24.90 15.96 -10.30
C SER A 165 23.99 16.16 -11.52
N ASP A 166 24.39 15.58 -12.65
CA ASP A 166 23.57 15.50 -13.86
C ASP A 166 22.87 14.14 -14.02
N PHE A 167 22.90 13.30 -12.98
CA PHE A 167 22.46 11.91 -13.05
C PHE A 167 21.06 11.77 -13.63
N LEU A 168 20.06 12.44 -13.09
CA LEU A 168 18.68 12.33 -13.55
C LEU A 168 18.41 13.06 -14.88
N LYS A 169 19.23 14.04 -15.24
CA LYS A 169 19.06 14.85 -16.46
C LYS A 169 19.84 14.30 -17.65
N GLY A 170 21.03 13.77 -17.39
CA GLY A 170 21.98 13.40 -18.43
C GLY A 170 22.35 11.92 -18.48
N ARG A 171 22.49 11.25 -17.34
CA ARG A 171 22.99 9.87 -17.26
C ARG A 171 21.90 8.82 -17.18
N TRP A 172 20.79 9.12 -16.47
CA TRP A 172 19.68 8.17 -16.29
C TRP A 172 18.57 8.37 -17.33
N HIS A 173 18.54 7.50 -18.34
CA HIS A 173 17.60 7.60 -19.47
C HIS A 173 16.35 6.71 -19.31
N TYR A 174 16.20 6.00 -18.19
CA TYR A 174 15.21 4.95 -18.05
C TYR A 174 13.90 5.39 -17.36
N GLY A 175 13.81 6.67 -16.96
CA GLY A 175 12.66 7.19 -16.23
C GLY A 175 12.70 6.96 -14.72
N THR A 176 11.85 7.68 -13.99
CA THR A 176 11.80 7.67 -12.52
C THR A 176 11.31 6.32 -11.97
N GLU A 177 10.38 5.64 -12.64
CA GLU A 177 9.85 4.35 -12.21
C GLU A 177 10.92 3.26 -12.16
N ARG A 178 11.81 3.25 -13.14
CA ARG A 178 12.95 2.30 -13.15
C ARG A 178 13.98 2.65 -12.09
N LEU A 179 14.18 3.92 -11.80
CA LEU A 179 15.07 4.33 -10.70
C LEU A 179 14.49 3.89 -9.36
N GLU A 180 13.19 4.13 -9.11
CA GLU A 180 12.52 3.65 -7.90
C GLU A 180 12.63 2.13 -7.73
N LEU A 181 12.47 1.38 -8.82
CA LEU A 181 12.64 -0.07 -8.79
C LEU A 181 14.08 -0.48 -8.45
N ALA A 182 15.08 0.19 -9.03
CA ALA A 182 16.48 -0.06 -8.75
C ALA A 182 16.83 0.28 -7.28
N LEU A 183 16.41 1.44 -6.80
CA LEU A 183 16.57 1.85 -5.40
C LEU A 183 15.88 0.87 -4.44
N ARG A 184 14.66 0.43 -4.76
CA ARG A 184 13.96 -0.58 -3.98
C ARG A 184 14.71 -1.90 -3.89
N ASN A 185 15.37 -2.32 -4.97
CA ASN A 185 16.16 -3.55 -4.96
C ASN A 185 17.41 -3.43 -4.08
N ILE A 186 18.01 -2.24 -4.02
CA ILE A 186 19.21 -1.99 -3.21
C ILE A 186 18.83 -1.74 -1.74
N PHE A 187 17.90 -0.83 -1.46
CA PHE A 187 17.44 -0.56 -0.09
C PHE A 187 16.56 -1.68 0.50
N GLY A 188 16.12 -2.61 -0.34
CA GLY A 188 15.21 -3.66 0.11
C GLY A 188 13.78 -3.16 0.37
N VAL A 189 12.98 -4.03 0.94
CA VAL A 189 11.55 -3.75 1.19
C VAL A 189 11.18 -3.82 2.66
N GLU A 190 12.08 -4.30 3.50
CA GLU A 190 11.88 -4.51 4.94
C GLU A 190 13.21 -4.54 5.67
N VAL A 191 13.26 -3.90 6.83
CA VAL A 191 14.36 -3.97 7.77
C VAL A 191 13.82 -3.96 9.20
N GLU A 192 14.11 -5.00 9.98
CA GLU A 192 13.74 -5.13 11.40
C GLU A 192 12.29 -4.71 11.72
N GLY A 193 11.32 -5.23 10.97
CA GLY A 193 9.89 -4.95 11.16
C GLY A 193 9.40 -3.61 10.60
N LEU A 194 10.29 -2.83 9.99
CA LEU A 194 9.91 -1.64 9.22
C LEU A 194 9.77 -1.97 7.74
N ARG A 195 8.67 -1.55 7.14
CA ARG A 195 8.51 -1.52 5.69
C ARG A 195 9.30 -0.36 5.12
N ILE A 196 10.19 -0.63 4.17
CA ILE A 196 10.98 0.38 3.46
C ILE A 196 10.34 0.66 2.11
N LEU A 197 10.17 1.93 1.81
CA LEU A 197 9.68 2.42 0.52
C LEU A 197 10.58 3.54 0.04
N SER A 198 11.09 3.42 -1.17
CA SER A 198 11.82 4.47 -1.87
C SER A 198 10.93 5.13 -2.90
N CYS A 199 10.90 6.44 -2.94
CA CYS A 199 10.16 7.23 -3.93
C CYS A 199 11.07 8.29 -4.54
N VAL A 200 10.93 8.52 -5.85
CA VAL A 200 11.52 9.66 -6.56
C VAL A 200 10.42 10.69 -6.78
N LEU A 201 10.48 11.79 -6.06
CA LEU A 201 9.49 12.86 -6.11
C LEU A 201 9.88 13.93 -7.15
N PRO A 202 8.92 14.78 -7.57
CA PRO A 202 9.23 15.94 -8.41
C PRO A 202 10.36 16.80 -7.84
N GLY A 203 11.19 17.35 -8.71
CA GLY A 203 12.37 18.11 -8.32
C GLY A 203 13.57 17.25 -7.92
N GLU A 204 13.61 16.02 -8.40
CA GLU A 204 14.75 15.09 -8.22
C GLU A 204 14.98 14.68 -6.75
N ARG A 205 13.95 14.77 -5.91
CA ARG A 205 14.01 14.42 -4.49
C ARG A 205 13.84 12.91 -4.33
N ILE A 206 14.81 12.27 -3.72
CA ILE A 206 14.74 10.86 -3.36
C ILE A 206 14.37 10.76 -1.87
N VAL A 207 13.31 10.03 -1.59
CA VAL A 207 12.79 9.90 -0.23
C VAL A 207 12.62 8.43 0.13
N LEU A 208 13.10 8.05 1.31
CA LEU A 208 12.82 6.77 1.93
C LEU A 208 11.82 6.95 3.07
N LEU A 209 10.81 6.07 3.11
CA LEU A 209 9.88 5.95 4.22
C LEU A 209 10.13 4.62 4.92
N GLY A 210 10.39 4.65 6.23
CA GLY A 210 10.40 3.48 7.13
C GLY A 210 9.16 3.51 8.02
N CYS A 211 8.26 2.54 7.85
CA CYS A 211 7.00 2.49 8.58
C CYS A 211 6.80 1.12 9.23
N PRO A 212 6.39 1.04 10.52
CA PRO A 212 6.07 -0.23 11.18
C PRO A 212 5.06 -1.05 10.40
N MET A 213 5.25 -2.36 10.38
CA MET A 213 4.35 -3.28 9.72
C MET A 213 3.37 -3.91 10.71
N LEU A 214 2.16 -4.18 10.23
CA LEU A 214 1.16 -4.98 10.92
C LEU A 214 1.74 -6.35 11.27
N PHE A 215 1.57 -6.77 12.52
CA PHE A 215 2.00 -8.08 13.03
C PHE A 215 3.52 -8.31 13.09
N HIS A 216 4.32 -7.25 13.01
CA HIS A 216 5.76 -7.30 13.19
C HIS A 216 6.18 -6.48 14.41
N GLU A 217 7.20 -6.95 15.11
CA GLU A 217 7.86 -6.14 16.12
C GLU A 217 8.79 -5.16 15.41
N ALA A 218 8.56 -3.88 15.63
CA ALA A 218 9.40 -2.79 15.14
C ALA A 218 9.90 -1.98 16.34
N PRO A 219 11.01 -1.25 16.22
CA PRO A 219 11.46 -0.34 17.27
C PRO A 219 10.32 0.61 17.67
N ALA A 220 10.03 0.67 18.98
CA ALA A 220 8.93 1.47 19.51
C ALA A 220 9.29 2.96 19.63
N GLU A 221 10.57 3.27 19.77
CA GLU A 221 11.09 4.61 20.00
C GLU A 221 11.58 5.25 18.71
N GLY A 222 11.23 6.53 18.51
CA GLY A 222 11.61 7.27 17.31
C GLY A 222 13.12 7.34 17.07
N GLU A 223 13.92 7.48 18.13
CA GLU A 223 15.39 7.50 18.03
C GLU A 223 15.97 6.16 17.56
N ALA A 224 15.42 5.05 18.05
CA ALA A 224 15.84 3.72 17.60
C ALA A 224 15.50 3.50 16.12
N MET A 225 14.34 3.96 15.67
CA MET A 225 13.94 3.91 14.26
C MET A 225 14.84 4.79 13.38
N VAL A 226 15.20 5.99 13.84
CA VAL A 226 16.14 6.88 13.13
C VAL A 226 17.51 6.21 12.99
N SER A 227 18.04 5.66 14.09
CA SER A 227 19.32 4.97 14.07
C SER A 227 19.32 3.78 13.14
N LEU A 228 18.25 2.97 13.17
CA LEU A 228 18.08 1.82 12.28
C LEU A 228 18.06 2.24 10.80
N ILE A 229 17.25 3.24 10.44
CA ILE A 229 17.16 3.72 9.05
C ILE A 229 18.47 4.39 8.61
N THR A 230 19.13 5.15 9.50
CA THR A 230 20.42 5.77 9.20
C THR A 230 21.49 4.74 8.86
N ASN A 231 21.61 3.71 9.72
CA ASN A 231 22.58 2.63 9.49
C ASN A 231 22.26 1.88 8.19
N HIS A 232 20.99 1.50 8.01
CA HIS A 232 20.55 0.80 6.81
C HIS A 232 20.81 1.59 5.52
N VAL A 233 20.55 2.90 5.53
CA VAL A 233 20.81 3.76 4.36
C VAL A 233 22.30 3.85 4.10
N ASN A 234 23.13 4.06 5.14
CA ASN A 234 24.58 4.12 4.99
C ASN A 234 25.17 2.83 4.44
N ASP A 235 24.67 1.67 4.91
CA ASP A 235 25.10 0.36 4.39
C ASP A 235 24.73 0.16 2.91
N CYS A 236 23.69 0.85 2.41
CA CYS A 236 23.22 0.72 1.04
C CYS A 236 23.78 1.77 0.07
N ILE A 237 24.20 2.94 0.55
CA ILE A 237 24.66 4.06 -0.29
C ILE A 237 25.84 3.64 -1.20
N ASP A 238 26.81 2.92 -0.67
CA ASP A 238 27.96 2.44 -1.45
C ASP A 238 27.52 1.53 -2.61
N HIS A 239 26.50 0.70 -2.38
CA HIS A 239 25.92 -0.15 -3.42
C HIS A 239 25.14 0.68 -4.46
N VAL A 240 24.49 1.75 -4.04
CA VAL A 240 23.78 2.66 -4.99
C VAL A 240 24.80 3.29 -5.93
N ASP A 241 25.93 3.76 -5.42
CA ASP A 241 27.00 4.32 -6.26
C ASP A 241 27.63 3.23 -7.16
N GLU A 242 27.97 2.07 -6.61
CA GLU A 242 28.56 0.96 -7.37
C GLU A 242 27.70 0.49 -8.54
N PHE A 243 26.39 0.29 -8.31
CA PHE A 243 25.49 -0.32 -9.30
C PHE A 243 24.81 0.69 -10.22
N LEU A 244 24.54 1.89 -9.73
CA LEU A 244 23.82 2.92 -10.49
C LEU A 244 24.75 4.08 -10.92
N GLY A 245 25.89 4.24 -10.28
CA GLY A 245 26.74 5.43 -10.41
C GLY A 245 26.04 6.68 -9.86
N LEU A 246 25.19 6.52 -8.85
CA LEU A 246 24.42 7.55 -8.22
C LEU A 246 24.97 7.80 -6.82
N ASP A 247 25.69 8.91 -6.65
CA ASP A 247 26.18 9.34 -5.36
C ASP A 247 25.04 9.94 -4.54
N LEU A 248 24.79 9.37 -3.36
CA LEU A 248 23.73 9.78 -2.44
C LEU A 248 24.29 10.07 -1.05
N SER A 249 23.68 11.02 -0.40
CA SER A 249 23.90 11.30 1.03
C SER A 249 22.58 11.56 1.74
N ILE A 250 22.56 11.37 3.07
CA ILE A 250 21.37 11.67 3.88
C ILE A 250 21.33 13.17 4.10
N ALA A 251 20.36 13.85 3.49
CA ALA A 251 20.13 15.28 3.69
C ALA A 251 19.38 15.58 4.99
N SER A 252 18.36 14.77 5.29
CA SER A 252 17.61 14.90 6.54
C SER A 252 16.93 13.57 6.91
N ILE A 253 16.76 13.36 8.22
CA ILE A 253 15.91 12.29 8.75
C ILE A 253 14.98 12.91 9.78
N ARG A 254 13.69 12.55 9.70
CA ARG A 254 12.68 13.02 10.65
C ARG A 254 11.73 11.90 11.03
N VAL A 255 11.29 11.92 12.29
CA VAL A 255 10.22 11.06 12.79
C VAL A 255 8.90 11.78 12.59
N LEU A 256 7.93 11.11 12.02
CA LEU A 256 6.54 11.53 12.01
C LEU A 256 5.79 10.78 13.12
N PRO A 257 4.85 11.44 13.82
CA PRO A 257 4.09 10.79 14.89
C PRO A 257 3.21 9.65 14.37
N ALA A 258 2.83 9.71 13.11
CA ALA A 258 2.06 8.70 12.41
C ALA A 258 2.23 8.87 10.90
N LEU A 259 1.99 7.81 10.11
CA LEU A 259 1.97 7.92 8.66
C LEU A 259 0.84 8.86 8.18
N THR A 260 -0.26 8.91 8.93
CA THR A 260 -1.39 9.82 8.66
C THR A 260 -1.04 11.30 8.79
N ALA A 261 0.06 11.66 9.48
CA ALA A 261 0.57 13.04 9.53
C ALA A 261 1.10 13.57 8.17
N LEU A 262 1.12 12.72 7.14
CA LEU A 262 1.41 13.14 5.75
C LEU A 262 0.17 13.62 4.99
N ALA A 263 -1.01 13.62 5.60
CA ALA A 263 -2.20 14.20 4.99
C ALA A 263 -2.02 15.71 4.71
N MET A 264 -2.73 16.22 3.69
CA MET A 264 -2.70 17.65 3.33
C MET A 264 -3.18 18.54 4.49
N ASP A 265 -4.18 18.09 5.22
CA ASP A 265 -4.86 18.84 6.28
C ASP A 265 -4.32 18.50 7.70
N ALA A 266 -3.16 17.84 7.81
CA ALA A 266 -2.55 17.44 9.07
C ALA A 266 -1.56 18.47 9.61
#